data_fa8b477a7d0fce574ec291aa042b0466
#
_entry.id   fa8b477a7d0fce574ec291aa042b0466
#
_cell.length_a   1.000
_cell.length_b   1.000
_cell.length_c   1.000
_cell.angle_alpha   90.00
_cell.angle_beta   90.00
_cell.angle_gamma   90.00
#
_symmetry.space_group_name_H-M   'P 1'
#
loop_
_entity.id
_entity.type
_entity.pdbx_description
1 polymer ?
#
loop_
_entity_poly.entity_id
_entity_poly.type
_entity_poly.pdbx_seq_one_letter_code
_entity_poly.pdbx_strand_id
1 'polypeptide(L)'
;DALPIFSSTQVQEAPETVGERDQRIRKAQRRRRLFTILPPVLLVLGILVLLYPVIATYQNNLEQQRIAKAFSAEQTNLGPDVLKDELARADEYNRQAAEAPILDPWLESQRPNTPQYSNYLSQLDVNPVMATVKVPSADISLPIYHGTETSTLEKGVGHLFGTALPVGGEGTHTVLTGHSGLGSATMFDHLNRVKVGDVFYIEVLGRHLKYKVTDIRTVLPNETESLNKVAGKDLATLITCTPYGINTHRLLVTGERVPMDDQQVAAESAKVEPAVVQTWMIAVVVGIIAVLITTAVLWGFARKNRKKREAETAAAAEASAASENGEETAINTPQR
;
A
#
# COMPACT_ATOMS: atom_id res chain seq x y z
N ASP A 1 -35.03 39.32 -67.10
CA ASP A 1 -34.35 39.03 -65.78
C ASP A 1 -33.45 37.84 -66.00
N ALA A 2 -32.15 38.15 -66.08
CA ALA A 2 -31.12 37.14 -66.31
C ALA A 2 -30.56 36.68 -64.92
N LEU A 3 -30.67 35.38 -64.65
CA LEU A 3 -30.03 34.73 -63.50
C LEU A 3 -28.51 34.65 -63.71
N PRO A 4 -27.67 34.92 -62.69
CA PRO A 4 -26.22 34.81 -62.79
C PRO A 4 -25.80 33.32 -62.78
N ILE A 5 -25.04 32.94 -63.80
CA ILE A 5 -24.36 31.63 -63.92
C ILE A 5 -23.23 31.62 -62.91
N PHE A 6 -23.37 30.78 -61.88
CA PHE A 6 -22.27 30.46 -60.95
C PHE A 6 -21.23 29.61 -61.70
N SER A 7 -20.12 30.27 -62.06
CA SER A 7 -18.92 29.58 -62.56
C SER A 7 -18.25 28.88 -61.37
N SER A 8 -18.31 27.55 -61.33
CA SER A 8 -17.53 26.72 -60.42
C SER A 8 -16.06 26.77 -60.84
N THR A 9 -15.31 27.65 -60.20
CA THR A 9 -13.83 27.64 -60.31
C THR A 9 -13.30 26.36 -59.67
N GLN A 10 -13.00 25.40 -60.55
CA GLN A 10 -12.20 24.21 -60.10
C GLN A 10 -10.82 24.73 -59.71
N VAL A 11 -10.52 24.71 -58.41
CA VAL A 11 -9.17 24.95 -57.90
C VAL A 11 -8.34 23.73 -58.31
N GLN A 12 -7.56 23.89 -59.38
CA GLN A 12 -6.62 22.89 -59.87
C GLN A 12 -5.44 22.90 -58.86
N GLU A 13 -5.43 21.90 -57.93
CA GLU A 13 -4.30 21.72 -57.03
C GLU A 13 -3.01 21.49 -57.84
N ALA A 14 -2.00 22.29 -57.60
CA ALA A 14 -0.69 22.14 -58.23
C ALA A 14 -0.11 20.75 -57.94
N PRO A 15 0.56 20.11 -58.89
CA PRO A 15 1.12 18.77 -58.71
C PRO A 15 2.17 18.80 -57.57
N GLU A 16 1.95 17.91 -56.61
CA GLU A 16 2.82 17.76 -55.42
C GLU A 16 4.26 17.44 -55.83
N THR A 17 5.21 18.17 -55.28
CA THR A 17 6.64 17.94 -55.58
C THR A 17 7.11 16.62 -54.97
N VAL A 18 8.11 15.97 -55.59
CA VAL A 18 8.70 14.71 -55.09
C VAL A 18 9.17 14.85 -53.64
N GLY A 19 9.69 16.02 -53.25
CA GLY A 19 10.14 16.30 -51.88
C GLY A 19 9.00 16.35 -50.84
N GLU A 20 7.83 16.91 -51.23
CA GLU A 20 6.64 16.99 -50.36
C GLU A 20 6.02 15.59 -50.18
N ARG A 21 6.02 14.79 -51.22
CA ARG A 21 5.55 13.39 -51.18
C ARG A 21 6.43 12.54 -50.26
N ASP A 22 7.75 12.69 -50.31
CA ASP A 22 8.69 11.97 -49.44
C ASP A 22 8.53 12.40 -48.01
N GLN A 23 8.34 13.69 -47.73
CA GLN A 23 8.08 14.17 -46.38
C GLN A 23 6.76 13.64 -45.82
N ARG A 24 5.70 13.58 -46.62
CA ARG A 24 4.40 12.98 -46.22
C ARG A 24 4.55 11.49 -45.88
N ILE A 25 5.26 10.75 -46.72
CA ILE A 25 5.51 9.31 -46.52
C ILE A 25 6.28 9.08 -45.23
N ARG A 26 7.37 9.82 -44.96
CA ARG A 26 8.19 9.76 -43.73
C ARG A 26 7.36 10.13 -42.49
N LYS A 27 6.52 11.17 -42.60
CA LYS A 27 5.62 11.61 -41.51
C LYS A 27 4.53 10.56 -41.22
N ALA A 28 3.96 9.96 -42.23
CA ALA A 28 2.99 8.86 -42.11
C ALA A 28 3.61 7.59 -41.53
N GLN A 29 4.82 7.23 -41.95
CA GLN A 29 5.57 6.09 -41.40
C GLN A 29 5.96 6.30 -39.93
N ARG A 30 6.42 7.53 -39.57
CA ARG A 30 6.76 7.88 -38.20
C ARG A 30 5.50 7.83 -37.29
N ARG A 31 4.39 8.37 -37.79
CA ARG A 31 3.09 8.33 -37.07
C ARG A 31 2.61 6.88 -36.91
N ARG A 32 2.71 6.05 -37.94
CA ARG A 32 2.34 4.63 -37.90
C ARG A 32 3.20 3.86 -36.89
N ARG A 33 4.52 4.08 -36.87
CA ARG A 33 5.43 3.48 -35.86
C ARG A 33 5.07 3.93 -34.45
N LEU A 34 4.79 5.21 -34.23
CA LEU A 34 4.38 5.73 -32.93
C LEU A 34 3.10 5.05 -32.44
N PHE A 35 2.05 4.96 -33.27
CA PHE A 35 0.79 4.27 -32.93
C PHE A 35 0.92 2.77 -32.72
N THR A 36 1.99 2.15 -33.24
CA THR A 36 2.26 0.72 -33.01
C THR A 36 3.02 0.47 -31.72
N ILE A 37 3.93 1.36 -31.32
CA ILE A 37 4.81 1.19 -30.15
C ILE A 37 4.19 1.79 -28.87
N LEU A 38 3.49 2.91 -28.99
CA LEU A 38 2.92 3.63 -27.85
C LEU A 38 1.95 2.80 -27.00
N PRO A 39 0.98 2.06 -27.54
CA PRO A 39 0.05 1.28 -26.72
C PRO A 39 0.73 0.20 -25.86
N PRO A 40 1.63 -0.64 -26.35
CA PRO A 40 2.31 -1.62 -25.51
C PRO A 40 3.24 -0.96 -24.47
N VAL A 41 3.87 0.16 -24.80
CA VAL A 41 4.68 0.91 -23.81
C VAL A 41 3.81 1.45 -22.70
N LEU A 42 2.66 2.06 -23.01
CA LEU A 42 1.71 2.54 -22.01
C LEU A 42 1.12 1.41 -21.17
N LEU A 43 0.85 0.25 -21.76
CA LEU A 43 0.39 -0.93 -21.04
C LEU A 43 1.45 -1.38 -20.01
N VAL A 44 2.70 -1.50 -20.42
CA VAL A 44 3.79 -1.91 -19.53
C VAL A 44 3.96 -0.88 -18.40
N LEU A 45 3.96 0.41 -18.73
CA LEU A 45 4.06 1.47 -17.74
C LEU A 45 2.90 1.42 -16.74
N GLY A 46 1.67 1.24 -17.21
CA GLY A 46 0.49 1.09 -16.36
C GLY A 46 0.58 -0.11 -15.42
N ILE A 47 1.08 -1.26 -15.91
CA ILE A 47 1.32 -2.45 -15.08
C ILE A 47 2.37 -2.16 -14.00
N LEU A 48 3.48 -1.50 -14.33
CA LEU A 48 4.52 -1.15 -13.38
C LEU A 48 4.00 -0.22 -12.27
N VAL A 49 3.18 0.77 -12.63
CA VAL A 49 2.53 1.67 -11.66
C VAL A 49 1.60 0.91 -10.72
N LEU A 50 0.80 -0.03 -11.24
CA LEU A 50 -0.11 -0.85 -10.44
C LEU A 50 0.62 -1.87 -9.55
N LEU A 51 1.77 -2.41 -9.99
CA LEU A 51 2.57 -3.34 -9.22
C LEU A 51 3.37 -2.67 -8.11
N TYR A 52 3.68 -1.38 -8.22
CA TYR A 52 4.48 -0.68 -7.22
C TYR A 52 3.89 -0.78 -5.80
N PRO A 53 2.61 -0.41 -5.52
CA PRO A 53 2.05 -0.54 -4.18
C PRO A 53 1.95 -2.00 -3.71
N VAL A 54 1.72 -2.96 -4.61
CA VAL A 54 1.68 -4.39 -4.26
C VAL A 54 3.03 -4.85 -3.73
N ILE A 55 4.11 -4.55 -4.47
CA ILE A 55 5.47 -4.96 -4.10
C ILE A 55 5.93 -4.23 -2.84
N ALA A 56 5.69 -2.91 -2.75
CA ALA A 56 6.08 -2.10 -1.59
C ALA A 56 5.40 -2.59 -0.31
N THR A 57 4.08 -2.78 -0.36
CA THR A 57 3.32 -3.27 0.81
C THR A 57 3.74 -4.69 1.21
N TYR A 58 3.96 -5.58 0.24
CA TYR A 58 4.44 -6.94 0.51
C TYR A 58 5.80 -6.92 1.24
N GLN A 59 6.76 -6.14 0.74
CA GLN A 59 8.09 -6.06 1.34
C GLN A 59 8.05 -5.45 2.74
N ASN A 60 7.31 -4.36 2.94
CA ASN A 60 7.18 -3.72 4.24
C ASN A 60 6.46 -4.62 5.26
N ASN A 61 5.36 -5.26 4.89
CA ASN A 61 4.67 -6.21 5.77
C ASN A 61 5.58 -7.37 6.18
N LEU A 62 6.38 -7.90 5.25
CA LEU A 62 7.32 -8.97 5.52
C LEU A 62 8.43 -8.50 6.47
N GLU A 63 8.98 -7.31 6.25
CA GLU A 63 10.04 -6.74 7.10
C GLU A 63 9.54 -6.46 8.51
N GLN A 64 8.35 -5.87 8.66
CA GLN A 64 7.73 -5.62 9.96
C GLN A 64 7.51 -6.93 10.75
N GLN A 65 7.08 -7.99 10.08
CA GLN A 65 6.94 -9.31 10.72
C GLN A 65 8.30 -9.90 11.11
N ARG A 66 9.32 -9.74 10.29
CA ARG A 66 10.69 -10.17 10.61
C ARG A 66 11.22 -9.46 11.84
N ILE A 67 11.06 -8.14 11.88
CA ILE A 67 11.49 -7.30 13.02
C ILE A 67 10.74 -7.72 14.30
N ALA A 68 9.41 -7.88 14.23
CA ALA A 68 8.61 -8.31 15.37
C ALA A 68 9.01 -9.71 15.87
N LYS A 69 9.28 -10.66 14.97
CA LYS A 69 9.77 -12.01 15.34
C LYS A 69 11.20 -11.98 15.89
N ALA A 70 12.09 -11.17 15.28
CA ALA A 70 13.47 -11.00 15.75
C ALA A 70 13.52 -10.41 17.15
N PHE A 71 12.69 -9.43 17.47
CA PHE A 71 12.57 -8.83 18.78
C PHE A 71 12.27 -9.90 19.85
N SER A 72 11.27 -10.75 19.63
CA SER A 72 10.93 -11.84 20.55
C SER A 72 12.09 -12.86 20.72
N ALA A 73 12.87 -13.11 19.65
CA ALA A 73 14.02 -14.01 19.71
C ALA A 73 15.24 -13.38 20.40
N GLU A 74 15.50 -12.10 20.19
CA GLU A 74 16.63 -11.37 20.80
C GLU A 74 16.47 -11.24 22.31
N GLN A 75 15.25 -11.13 22.83
CA GLN A 75 14.99 -11.10 24.26
C GLN A 75 15.52 -12.35 24.96
N THR A 76 15.49 -13.51 24.29
CA THR A 76 16.05 -14.77 24.83
C THR A 76 17.57 -14.74 24.98
N ASN A 77 18.26 -13.86 24.24
CA ASN A 77 19.71 -13.69 24.29
C ASN A 77 20.16 -12.66 25.35
N LEU A 78 19.23 -11.80 25.80
CA LEU A 78 19.50 -10.91 26.93
C LEU A 78 19.43 -11.68 28.22
N GLY A 79 20.40 -11.47 29.10
CA GLY A 79 20.38 -12.12 30.42
C GLY A 79 19.11 -11.73 31.19
N PRO A 80 18.54 -12.64 32.00
CA PRO A 80 17.30 -12.40 32.73
C PRO A 80 17.38 -11.21 33.70
N ASP A 81 18.58 -10.91 34.22
CA ASP A 81 18.80 -9.75 35.09
C ASP A 81 18.66 -8.44 34.33
N VAL A 82 19.17 -8.36 33.10
CA VAL A 82 19.03 -7.17 32.23
C VAL A 82 17.56 -6.89 31.92
N LEU A 83 16.80 -7.93 31.55
CA LEU A 83 15.36 -7.80 31.25
C LEU A 83 14.59 -7.31 32.49
N LYS A 84 14.91 -7.88 33.66
CA LYS A 84 14.28 -7.51 34.94
C LYS A 84 14.58 -6.06 35.31
N ASP A 85 15.84 -5.63 35.18
CA ASP A 85 16.25 -4.27 35.53
C ASP A 85 15.62 -3.24 34.60
N GLU A 86 15.53 -3.52 33.29
CA GLU A 86 14.86 -2.67 32.30
C GLU A 86 13.35 -2.53 32.60
N LEU A 87 12.68 -3.66 32.85
CA LEU A 87 11.26 -3.65 33.21
C LEU A 87 11.03 -2.90 34.53
N ALA A 88 11.90 -3.05 35.52
CA ALA A 88 11.81 -2.33 36.80
C ALA A 88 11.98 -0.81 36.60
N ARG A 89 12.90 -0.38 35.71
CA ARG A 89 13.07 1.04 35.36
C ARG A 89 11.82 1.58 34.65
N ALA A 90 11.25 0.81 33.73
CA ALA A 90 10.04 1.20 33.03
C ALA A 90 8.81 1.27 33.95
N ASP A 91 8.69 0.33 34.89
CA ASP A 91 7.65 0.36 35.93
C ASP A 91 7.81 1.58 36.84
N GLU A 92 9.04 1.94 37.20
CA GLU A 92 9.34 3.14 38.02
C GLU A 92 9.04 4.42 37.23
N TYR A 93 9.44 4.47 35.95
CA TYR A 93 9.09 5.58 35.05
C TYR A 93 7.56 5.79 35.04
N ASN A 94 6.76 4.74 34.85
CA ASN A 94 5.29 4.84 34.84
C ASN A 94 4.72 5.36 36.18
N ARG A 95 5.34 5.04 37.31
CA ARG A 95 4.92 5.55 38.64
C ARG A 95 5.27 7.02 38.82
N GLN A 96 6.41 7.44 38.29
CA GLN A 96 6.94 8.81 38.48
C GLN A 96 6.52 9.78 37.39
N ALA A 97 6.11 9.26 36.23
CA ALA A 97 5.75 10.10 35.07
C ALA A 97 4.63 11.06 35.46
N ALA A 98 4.98 12.34 35.55
CA ALA A 98 4.00 13.41 35.68
C ALA A 98 3.05 13.35 34.45
N GLU A 99 1.80 13.69 34.70
CA GLU A 99 0.83 13.79 33.61
C GLU A 99 1.28 14.89 32.64
N ALA A 100 1.80 14.48 31.49
CA ALA A 100 2.05 15.40 30.36
C ALA A 100 0.73 15.58 29.60
N PRO A 101 0.49 16.76 29.00
CA PRO A 101 -0.66 16.94 28.14
C PRO A 101 -0.61 15.93 26.98
N ILE A 102 -1.68 15.16 26.84
CA ILE A 102 -1.83 14.22 25.73
C ILE A 102 -2.39 15.01 24.54
N LEU A 103 -1.64 15.05 23.45
CA LEU A 103 -2.01 15.73 22.23
C LEU A 103 -2.19 14.72 21.09
N ASP A 104 -2.73 15.16 19.96
CA ASP A 104 -2.83 14.29 18.77
C ASP A 104 -1.44 13.76 18.39
N PRO A 105 -1.28 12.43 18.19
CA PRO A 105 0.00 11.78 17.89
C PRO A 105 0.74 12.33 16.68
N TRP A 106 0.03 12.93 15.73
CA TRP A 106 0.61 13.47 14.50
C TRP A 106 1.10 14.93 14.61
N LEU A 107 0.97 15.57 15.79
CA LEU A 107 1.47 16.92 15.99
C LEU A 107 2.98 16.91 16.26
N GLU A 108 3.72 17.85 15.66
CA GLU A 108 5.16 18.02 15.90
C GLU A 108 5.50 18.35 17.36
N SER A 109 4.57 18.96 18.09
CA SER A 109 4.71 19.28 19.52
C SER A 109 4.84 18.03 20.41
N GLN A 110 4.59 16.82 19.88
CA GLN A 110 4.85 15.56 20.57
C GLN A 110 6.36 15.22 20.71
N ARG A 111 7.24 16.04 20.16
CA ARG A 111 8.69 15.85 20.17
C ARG A 111 9.40 17.02 20.85
N PRO A 112 9.12 17.29 22.13
CA PRO A 112 9.74 18.40 22.79
C PRO A 112 11.23 18.11 23.03
N ASN A 113 12.10 19.07 22.73
CA ASN A 113 13.51 19.00 23.12
C ASN A 113 13.64 19.31 24.61
N THR A 114 13.22 18.37 25.44
CA THR A 114 13.19 18.52 26.92
C THR A 114 13.90 17.34 27.60
N PRO A 115 14.41 17.52 28.83
CA PRO A 115 14.97 16.42 29.63
C PRO A 115 13.99 15.27 29.85
N GLN A 116 12.69 15.57 29.95
CA GLN A 116 11.60 14.58 30.09
C GLN A 116 11.49 13.69 28.84
N TYR A 117 11.56 14.28 27.64
CA TYR A 117 11.53 13.52 26.40
C TYR A 117 12.80 12.67 26.22
N SER A 118 13.97 13.21 26.59
CA SER A 118 15.23 12.45 26.58
C SER A 118 15.20 11.28 27.57
N ASN A 119 14.66 11.48 28.79
CA ASN A 119 14.45 10.38 29.72
C ASN A 119 13.47 9.32 29.22
N TYR A 120 12.39 9.74 28.54
CA TYR A 120 11.47 8.82 27.89
C TYR A 120 12.17 7.96 26.82
N LEU A 121 12.98 8.56 25.96
CA LEU A 121 13.71 7.85 24.91
C LEU A 121 14.74 6.85 25.45
N SER A 122 15.22 7.02 26.70
CA SER A 122 16.16 6.11 27.35
C SER A 122 15.49 4.91 28.04
N GLN A 123 14.15 4.85 28.06
CA GLN A 123 13.42 3.71 28.62
C GLN A 123 13.23 2.62 27.58
N LEU A 124 13.39 1.35 27.95
CA LEU A 124 13.23 0.21 27.04
C LEU A 124 14.08 0.33 25.75
N ASP A 125 15.25 0.95 25.84
CA ASP A 125 16.17 1.27 24.72
C ASP A 125 17.30 0.22 24.58
N VAL A 126 17.08 -1.02 24.98
CA VAL A 126 18.02 -2.13 24.74
C VAL A 126 18.03 -2.59 23.28
N ASN A 127 17.03 -2.23 22.54
CA ASN A 127 16.83 -2.51 21.10
C ASN A 127 16.07 -1.31 20.50
N PRO A 128 16.25 -0.98 19.22
CA PRO A 128 15.43 0.04 18.56
C PRO A 128 13.91 -0.18 18.68
N VAL A 129 13.48 -1.44 18.78
CA VAL A 129 12.08 -1.83 19.06
C VAL A 129 11.89 -1.94 20.56
N MET A 130 10.94 -1.16 21.11
CA MET A 130 10.64 -1.20 22.54
C MET A 130 9.70 -2.34 22.95
N ALA A 131 8.80 -2.73 22.04
CA ALA A 131 7.78 -3.76 22.26
C ALA A 131 7.19 -4.24 20.93
N THR A 132 6.30 -5.23 20.95
CA THR A 132 5.46 -5.60 19.80
C THR A 132 3.98 -5.60 20.17
N VAL A 133 3.11 -5.32 19.18
CA VAL A 133 1.66 -5.42 19.32
C VAL A 133 1.09 -6.41 18.34
N LYS A 134 0.16 -7.27 18.79
CA LYS A 134 -0.57 -8.23 17.97
C LYS A 134 -2.07 -8.07 18.16
N VAL A 135 -2.83 -7.92 17.07
CA VAL A 135 -4.30 -7.79 17.07
C VAL A 135 -4.88 -8.83 16.12
N PRO A 136 -5.29 -10.02 16.62
CA PRO A 136 -5.73 -11.14 15.79
C PRO A 136 -6.89 -10.81 14.86
N SER A 137 -7.92 -10.09 15.36
CA SER A 137 -9.12 -9.74 14.58
C SER A 137 -8.88 -8.74 13.45
N ALA A 138 -7.69 -8.09 13.46
CA ALA A 138 -7.27 -7.12 12.45
C ALA A 138 -6.06 -7.59 11.63
N ASP A 139 -5.58 -8.81 11.80
CA ASP A 139 -4.36 -9.35 11.14
C ASP A 139 -3.13 -8.47 11.37
N ILE A 140 -2.96 -7.90 12.59
CA ILE A 140 -1.85 -7.02 12.95
C ILE A 140 -0.81 -7.78 13.78
N SER A 141 0.47 -7.64 13.41
CA SER A 141 1.64 -7.94 14.22
C SER A 141 2.76 -6.99 13.83
N LEU A 142 3.02 -6.00 14.66
CA LEU A 142 3.88 -4.86 14.35
C LEU A 142 4.84 -4.56 15.50
N PRO A 143 6.08 -4.10 15.17
CA PRO A 143 6.99 -3.55 16.17
C PRO A 143 6.49 -2.18 16.66
N ILE A 144 6.77 -1.89 17.94
CA ILE A 144 6.48 -0.62 18.58
C ILE A 144 7.81 0.12 18.78
N TYR A 145 7.84 1.39 18.44
CA TYR A 145 8.98 2.28 18.56
C TYR A 145 8.66 3.49 19.45
N HIS A 146 9.68 4.17 19.91
CA HIS A 146 9.53 5.42 20.66
C HIS A 146 9.01 6.54 19.75
N GLY A 147 8.09 7.33 20.29
CA GLY A 147 7.55 8.53 19.64
C GLY A 147 6.63 8.25 18.45
N THR A 148 6.12 9.33 17.89
CA THR A 148 5.16 9.30 16.77
C THR A 148 5.66 10.12 15.58
N GLU A 149 6.97 10.12 15.34
CA GLU A 149 7.57 10.75 14.18
C GLU A 149 7.14 10.05 12.88
N THR A 150 7.10 10.81 11.80
CA THR A 150 6.82 10.23 10.48
C THR A 150 7.73 9.05 10.19
N SER A 151 9.03 9.20 10.46
CA SER A 151 10.03 8.13 10.28
C SER A 151 9.79 6.90 11.18
N THR A 152 9.16 7.08 12.33
CA THR A 152 8.71 6.00 13.24
C THR A 152 7.47 5.32 12.70
N LEU A 153 6.45 6.11 12.35
CA LEU A 153 5.15 5.60 11.91
C LEU A 153 5.22 4.94 10.52
N GLU A 154 6.22 5.24 9.70
CA GLU A 154 6.50 4.53 8.45
C GLU A 154 7.07 3.12 8.66
N LYS A 155 7.74 2.88 9.80
CA LYS A 155 8.38 1.59 10.14
C LYS A 155 7.48 0.65 10.93
N GLY A 156 6.59 1.20 11.76
CA GLY A 156 5.75 0.42 12.65
C GLY A 156 4.80 1.28 13.47
N VAL A 157 4.52 0.83 14.67
CA VAL A 157 3.66 1.52 15.63
C VAL A 157 4.51 2.43 16.49
N GLY A 158 4.05 3.66 16.71
CA GLY A 158 4.68 4.62 17.59
C GLY A 158 4.03 4.62 18.98
N HIS A 159 4.84 4.65 20.04
CA HIS A 159 4.36 4.89 21.40
C HIS A 159 4.24 6.40 21.63
N LEU A 160 3.08 6.85 22.09
CA LEU A 160 2.80 8.27 22.30
C LEU A 160 3.48 8.77 23.57
N PHE A 161 4.41 9.73 23.43
CA PHE A 161 5.02 10.42 24.56
C PHE A 161 3.96 11.08 25.46
N GLY A 162 4.15 11.05 26.74
CA GLY A 162 3.18 11.55 27.73
C GLY A 162 2.19 10.50 28.23
N THR A 163 2.15 9.32 27.60
CA THR A 163 1.38 8.17 28.08
C THR A 163 2.29 7.16 28.79
N ALA A 164 1.73 6.20 29.51
CA ALA A 164 2.50 5.17 30.19
C ALA A 164 3.23 4.26 29.20
N LEU A 165 4.47 3.87 29.52
CA LEU A 165 5.20 2.85 28.75
C LEU A 165 4.41 1.53 28.70
N PRO A 166 4.56 0.73 27.60
CA PRO A 166 3.74 -0.45 27.34
C PRO A 166 4.13 -1.67 28.20
N VAL A 167 4.40 -1.44 29.49
CA VAL A 167 4.74 -2.50 30.46
C VAL A 167 3.57 -2.90 31.35
N GLY A 168 2.40 -2.24 31.19
CA GLY A 168 1.21 -2.42 32.00
C GLY A 168 1.35 -1.84 33.43
N GLY A 169 0.39 -2.14 34.28
CA GLY A 169 0.35 -1.72 35.66
C GLY A 169 -0.96 -1.00 36.03
N GLU A 170 -1.36 -1.11 37.30
CA GLU A 170 -2.57 -0.45 37.77
C GLU A 170 -2.44 1.08 37.71
N GLY A 171 -3.48 1.75 37.20
CA GLY A 171 -3.49 3.19 36.99
C GLY A 171 -2.63 3.64 35.79
N THR A 172 -2.27 2.75 34.88
CA THR A 172 -1.53 3.10 33.64
C THR A 172 -2.43 3.14 32.43
N HIS A 173 -2.08 3.95 31.44
CA HIS A 173 -2.71 3.96 30.12
C HIS A 173 -1.63 4.16 29.06
N THR A 174 -1.31 3.11 28.30
CA THR A 174 -0.39 3.20 27.16
C THR A 174 -1.14 3.50 25.87
N VAL A 175 -0.59 4.36 25.03
CA VAL A 175 -1.21 4.74 23.75
C VAL A 175 -0.27 4.44 22.60
N LEU A 176 -0.75 3.64 21.67
CA LEU A 176 -0.01 3.12 20.53
C LEU A 176 -0.65 3.61 19.22
N THR A 177 0.14 4.22 18.37
CA THR A 177 -0.32 4.90 17.16
C THR A 177 0.24 4.24 15.92
N GLY A 178 -0.61 3.98 14.93
CA GLY A 178 -0.21 3.45 13.64
C GLY A 178 -0.98 4.09 12.49
N HIS A 179 -0.33 4.19 11.34
CA HIS A 179 -0.98 4.69 10.13
C HIS A 179 -2.13 3.79 9.64
N SER A 180 -3.11 4.40 8.99
CA SER A 180 -4.03 3.76 8.06
C SER A 180 -4.00 4.51 6.72
N GLY A 181 -4.16 3.78 5.61
CA GLY A 181 -4.11 4.37 4.28
C GLY A 181 -2.69 4.67 3.77
N LEU A 182 -1.67 4.05 4.33
CA LEU A 182 -0.30 4.15 3.82
C LEU A 182 -0.17 3.24 2.60
N GLY A 183 0.03 3.82 1.40
CA GLY A 183 0.09 3.05 0.14
C GLY A 183 1.25 2.06 0.01
N SER A 184 2.14 2.00 1.01
CA SER A 184 3.33 1.13 1.04
C SER A 184 3.35 0.10 2.16
N ALA A 185 2.38 0.11 3.10
CA ALA A 185 2.30 -0.84 4.21
C ALA A 185 0.86 -0.95 4.72
N THR A 186 0.49 -2.11 5.28
CA THR A 186 -0.86 -2.36 5.81
C THR A 186 -1.08 -1.69 7.16
N MET A 187 -0.08 -1.68 8.03
CA MET A 187 -0.13 -1.06 9.38
C MET A 187 -1.45 -1.33 10.13
N PHE A 188 -2.22 -0.27 10.46
CA PHE A 188 -3.51 -0.32 11.15
C PHE A 188 -4.72 -0.21 10.21
N ASP A 189 -4.57 -0.48 8.91
CA ASP A 189 -5.68 -0.43 7.92
C ASP A 189 -6.91 -1.23 8.36
N HIS A 190 -6.69 -2.34 9.03
CA HIS A 190 -7.75 -3.24 9.45
C HIS A 190 -8.21 -3.04 10.90
N LEU A 191 -7.70 -2.02 11.61
CA LEU A 191 -8.10 -1.77 13.00
C LEU A 191 -9.62 -1.54 13.15
N ASN A 192 -10.28 -1.08 12.09
CA ASN A 192 -11.74 -0.91 12.04
C ASN A 192 -12.53 -2.24 12.06
N ARG A 193 -11.88 -3.40 11.93
CA ARG A 193 -12.53 -4.72 12.05
C ARG A 193 -12.69 -5.17 13.49
N VAL A 194 -11.91 -4.58 14.41
CA VAL A 194 -11.93 -4.91 15.83
C VAL A 194 -13.29 -4.57 16.44
N LYS A 195 -13.74 -5.43 17.34
CA LYS A 195 -15.02 -5.28 18.06
C LYS A 195 -14.78 -5.28 19.57
N VAL A 196 -15.71 -4.69 20.31
CA VAL A 196 -15.74 -4.81 21.78
C VAL A 196 -15.83 -6.29 22.14
N GLY A 197 -14.94 -6.71 23.05
CA GLY A 197 -14.78 -8.11 23.44
C GLY A 197 -13.63 -8.85 22.78
N ASP A 198 -13.12 -8.36 21.63
CA ASP A 198 -11.88 -8.86 21.00
C ASP A 198 -10.68 -8.67 21.93
N VAL A 199 -9.57 -9.32 21.62
CA VAL A 199 -8.34 -9.21 22.39
C VAL A 199 -7.18 -8.76 21.53
N PHE A 200 -6.22 -8.07 22.15
CA PHE A 200 -4.91 -7.79 21.58
C PHE A 200 -3.82 -8.01 22.62
N TYR A 201 -2.59 -8.15 22.14
CA TYR A 201 -1.45 -8.50 22.95
C TYR A 201 -0.34 -7.48 22.76
N ILE A 202 0.39 -7.18 23.86
CA ILE A 202 1.63 -6.42 23.84
C ILE A 202 2.70 -7.31 24.45
N GLU A 203 3.84 -7.43 23.78
CA GLU A 203 5.01 -8.16 24.26
C GLU A 203 6.17 -7.17 24.46
N VAL A 204 6.73 -7.12 25.65
CA VAL A 204 7.80 -6.21 26.03
C VAL A 204 8.79 -6.91 26.96
N LEU A 205 10.04 -7.07 26.52
CA LEU A 205 11.13 -7.64 27.31
C LEU A 205 10.75 -8.93 28.08
N GLY A 206 10.08 -9.87 27.40
CA GLY A 206 9.62 -11.14 27.97
C GLY A 206 8.35 -11.07 28.82
N ARG A 207 7.80 -9.86 29.08
CA ARG A 207 6.49 -9.67 29.68
C ARG A 207 5.42 -9.70 28.59
N HIS A 208 4.39 -10.53 28.78
CA HIS A 208 3.28 -10.69 27.82
C HIS A 208 1.98 -10.14 28.43
N LEU A 209 1.39 -9.17 27.75
CA LEU A 209 0.23 -8.44 28.20
C LEU A 209 -0.96 -8.73 27.29
N LYS A 210 -2.09 -9.15 27.86
CA LYS A 210 -3.34 -9.35 27.13
C LYS A 210 -4.35 -8.29 27.53
N TYR A 211 -4.90 -7.60 26.55
CA TYR A 211 -5.95 -6.60 26.72
C TYR A 211 -7.21 -7.07 26.03
N LYS A 212 -8.36 -6.93 26.70
CA LYS A 212 -9.69 -7.15 26.12
C LYS A 212 -10.29 -5.80 25.77
N VAL A 213 -10.72 -5.65 24.52
CA VAL A 213 -11.33 -4.40 24.02
C VAL A 213 -12.63 -4.13 24.78
N THR A 214 -12.68 -2.99 25.44
CA THR A 214 -13.83 -2.53 26.24
C THR A 214 -14.56 -1.35 25.61
N ASP A 215 -13.85 -0.57 24.75
CA ASP A 215 -14.41 0.62 24.14
C ASP A 215 -13.81 0.88 22.75
N ILE A 216 -14.64 1.37 21.83
CA ILE A 216 -14.23 1.78 20.48
C ILE A 216 -14.92 3.10 20.17
N ARG A 217 -14.12 4.13 19.83
CA ARG A 217 -14.60 5.48 19.54
C ARG A 217 -13.99 6.04 18.28
N THR A 218 -14.77 6.90 17.63
CA THR A 218 -14.26 7.81 16.59
C THR A 218 -14.37 9.23 17.12
N VAL A 219 -13.25 9.93 17.22
CA VAL A 219 -13.13 11.25 17.81
C VAL A 219 -12.44 12.23 16.88
N LEU A 220 -12.55 13.53 17.15
CA LEU A 220 -11.72 14.53 16.48
C LEU A 220 -10.27 14.49 17.00
N PRO A 221 -9.28 14.95 16.22
CA PRO A 221 -7.87 14.94 16.63
C PRO A 221 -7.56 15.65 17.96
N ASN A 222 -8.34 16.65 18.31
CA ASN A 222 -8.19 17.43 19.55
C ASN A 222 -8.96 16.84 20.76
N GLU A 223 -9.72 15.77 20.57
CA GLU A 223 -10.48 15.10 21.63
C GLU A 223 -9.65 13.96 22.23
N THR A 224 -8.79 14.29 23.22
CA THR A 224 -7.81 13.37 23.83
C THR A 224 -8.19 12.92 25.25
N GLU A 225 -9.32 13.36 25.81
CA GLU A 225 -9.73 13.07 27.18
C GLU A 225 -9.85 11.58 27.48
N SER A 226 -10.24 10.77 26.47
CA SER A 226 -10.38 9.32 26.60
C SER A 226 -9.05 8.59 26.70
N LEU A 227 -7.92 9.29 26.49
CA LEU A 227 -6.57 8.74 26.60
C LEU A 227 -5.96 8.93 28.02
N ASN A 228 -6.64 9.67 28.88
CA ASN A 228 -6.20 9.89 30.24
C ASN A 228 -6.20 8.58 31.05
N LYS A 229 -5.32 8.53 32.06
CA LYS A 229 -5.25 7.43 33.02
C LYS A 229 -6.57 7.33 33.80
N VAL A 230 -6.97 6.12 34.11
CA VAL A 230 -8.13 5.82 34.98
C VAL A 230 -7.60 5.08 36.22
N ALA A 231 -7.89 5.63 37.41
CA ALA A 231 -7.46 5.01 38.64
C ALA A 231 -7.92 3.55 38.76
N GLY A 232 -7.04 2.67 39.19
CA GLY A 232 -7.34 1.25 39.34
C GLY A 232 -7.42 0.43 38.03
N LYS A 233 -7.21 1.07 36.85
CA LYS A 233 -7.26 0.37 35.58
C LYS A 233 -5.89 0.30 34.92
N ASP A 234 -5.62 -0.80 34.22
CA ASP A 234 -4.50 -0.99 33.30
C ASP A 234 -5.07 -0.97 31.88
N LEU A 235 -4.84 0.14 31.16
CA LEU A 235 -5.43 0.40 29.84
C LEU A 235 -4.37 0.48 28.77
N ALA A 236 -4.75 0.04 27.58
CA ALA A 236 -4.00 0.25 26.35
C ALA A 236 -4.96 0.70 25.22
N THR A 237 -4.58 1.76 24.50
CA THR A 237 -5.35 2.26 23.36
C THR A 237 -4.54 2.21 22.08
N LEU A 238 -5.13 1.63 21.03
CA LEU A 238 -4.61 1.65 19.67
C LEU A 238 -5.29 2.78 18.90
N ILE A 239 -4.50 3.66 18.26
CA ILE A 239 -5.03 4.83 17.52
C ILE A 239 -4.63 4.76 16.06
N THR A 240 -5.58 5.05 15.19
CA THR A 240 -5.32 5.28 13.77
C THR A 240 -6.20 6.39 13.19
N CYS A 241 -5.85 6.87 12.00
CA CYS A 241 -6.68 7.83 11.26
C CYS A 241 -7.91 7.15 10.65
N THR A 242 -9.03 7.90 10.57
CA THR A 242 -10.28 7.46 9.94
C THR A 242 -11.06 8.67 9.40
N PRO A 243 -11.93 8.55 8.36
CA PRO A 243 -12.06 7.41 7.44
C PRO A 243 -10.78 7.18 6.60
N TYR A 244 -10.62 5.96 6.10
CA TYR A 244 -9.44 5.57 5.29
C TYR A 244 -9.17 6.54 4.15
N GLY A 245 -7.95 7.06 4.07
CA GLY A 245 -7.52 8.03 3.05
C GLY A 245 -8.04 9.46 3.22
N ILE A 246 -9.03 9.71 4.11
CA ILE A 246 -9.56 11.06 4.42
C ILE A 246 -8.92 11.62 5.69
N ASN A 247 -8.76 10.78 6.72
CA ASN A 247 -7.97 11.04 7.94
C ASN A 247 -8.44 12.22 8.82
N THR A 248 -9.72 12.59 8.74
CA THR A 248 -10.31 13.72 9.49
C THR A 248 -10.54 13.42 10.97
N HIS A 249 -10.63 12.16 11.34
CA HIS A 249 -10.91 11.69 12.69
C HIS A 249 -9.85 10.69 13.13
N ARG A 250 -9.93 10.28 14.41
CA ARG A 250 -9.13 9.21 15.01
C ARG A 250 -10.03 8.09 15.46
N LEU A 251 -9.72 6.85 15.06
CA LEU A 251 -10.32 5.63 15.60
C LEU A 251 -9.47 5.20 16.80
N LEU A 252 -10.13 5.11 17.94
CA LEU A 252 -9.54 4.67 19.21
C LEU A 252 -10.12 3.30 19.56
N VAL A 253 -9.26 2.31 19.79
CA VAL A 253 -9.62 0.98 20.26
C VAL A 253 -8.96 0.78 21.61
N THR A 254 -9.73 0.89 22.68
CA THR A 254 -9.25 0.80 24.05
C THR A 254 -9.54 -0.57 24.65
N GLY A 255 -8.50 -1.19 25.20
CA GLY A 255 -8.59 -2.44 25.94
C GLY A 255 -8.17 -2.28 27.40
N GLU A 256 -8.79 -3.09 28.26
CA GLU A 256 -8.44 -3.23 29.66
C GLU A 256 -7.69 -4.55 29.88
N ARG A 257 -6.66 -4.53 30.72
CA ARG A 257 -5.81 -5.68 31.03
C ARG A 257 -6.63 -6.88 31.50
N VAL A 258 -6.34 -8.05 30.93
CA VAL A 258 -6.88 -9.33 31.41
C VAL A 258 -5.84 -9.97 32.34
N PRO A 259 -6.15 -10.19 33.62
CA PRO A 259 -5.27 -10.92 34.51
C PRO A 259 -5.11 -12.37 34.03
N MET A 260 -3.91 -12.69 33.58
CA MET A 260 -3.58 -14.03 33.07
C MET A 260 -2.09 -14.28 33.26
N ASP A 261 -1.71 -15.53 33.44
CA ASP A 261 -0.31 -15.92 33.50
C ASP A 261 0.43 -15.61 32.19
N ASP A 262 1.62 -15.03 32.29
CA ASP A 262 2.43 -14.59 31.13
C ASP A 262 2.72 -15.71 30.16
N GLN A 263 2.92 -16.96 30.63
CA GLN A 263 3.17 -18.10 29.75
C GLN A 263 1.93 -18.49 28.92
N GLN A 264 0.74 -18.35 29.52
CA GLN A 264 -0.52 -18.59 28.80
C GLN A 264 -0.75 -17.50 27.75
N VAL A 265 -0.48 -16.23 28.08
CA VAL A 265 -0.57 -15.12 27.13
C VAL A 265 0.43 -15.31 26.00
N ALA A 266 1.67 -15.68 26.29
CA ALA A 266 2.70 -15.99 25.31
C ALA A 266 2.23 -17.10 24.33
N ALA A 267 1.68 -18.19 24.87
CA ALA A 267 1.18 -19.31 24.06
C ALA A 267 -0.02 -18.94 23.17
N GLU A 268 -0.88 -18.04 23.64
CA GLU A 268 -1.99 -17.50 22.82
C GLU A 268 -1.47 -16.55 21.74
N SER A 269 -0.61 -15.60 22.09
CA SER A 269 -0.08 -14.60 21.16
C SER A 269 0.80 -15.20 20.07
N ALA A 270 1.51 -16.32 20.37
CA ALA A 270 2.35 -17.01 19.41
C ALA A 270 1.54 -17.63 18.24
N LYS A 271 0.25 -17.90 18.44
CA LYS A 271 -0.64 -18.42 17.39
C LYS A 271 -1.10 -17.35 16.39
N VAL A 272 -0.83 -16.09 16.68
CA VAL A 272 -1.22 -14.96 15.81
C VAL A 272 -0.18 -14.80 14.72
N GLU A 273 -0.51 -15.26 13.51
CA GLU A 273 0.29 -15.05 12.32
C GLU A 273 -0.50 -14.19 11.32
N PRO A 274 -0.20 -12.89 11.19
CA PRO A 274 -0.90 -12.02 10.26
C PRO A 274 -0.54 -12.33 8.83
N ALA A 275 -1.49 -12.13 7.92
CA ALA A 275 -1.29 -12.33 6.50
C ALA A 275 -0.38 -11.24 5.91
N VAL A 276 0.77 -11.64 5.34
CA VAL A 276 1.66 -10.73 4.59
C VAL A 276 0.99 -10.27 3.30
N VAL A 277 0.27 -11.19 2.64
CA VAL A 277 -0.43 -10.94 1.38
C VAL A 277 -1.87 -10.54 1.68
N GLN A 278 -2.24 -9.34 1.26
CA GLN A 278 -3.58 -8.80 1.41
C GLN A 278 -4.48 -9.19 0.23
N THR A 279 -5.78 -9.35 0.46
CA THR A 279 -6.75 -9.75 -0.59
C THR A 279 -6.75 -8.82 -1.80
N TRP A 280 -6.57 -7.51 -1.60
CA TRP A 280 -6.50 -6.54 -2.70
C TRP A 280 -5.27 -6.75 -3.59
N MET A 281 -4.13 -7.21 -3.03
CA MET A 281 -2.92 -7.52 -3.82
C MET A 281 -3.20 -8.65 -4.80
N ILE A 282 -3.90 -9.70 -4.33
CA ILE A 282 -4.32 -10.82 -5.17
C ILE A 282 -5.24 -10.32 -6.28
N ALA A 283 -6.22 -9.48 -5.95
CA ALA A 283 -7.15 -8.92 -6.94
C ALA A 283 -6.43 -8.10 -8.03
N VAL A 284 -5.43 -7.28 -7.65
CA VAL A 284 -4.61 -6.51 -8.61
C VAL A 284 -3.83 -7.44 -9.54
N VAL A 285 -3.15 -8.46 -8.98
CA VAL A 285 -2.37 -9.42 -9.79
C VAL A 285 -3.26 -10.20 -10.74
N VAL A 286 -4.42 -10.69 -10.28
CA VAL A 286 -5.40 -11.39 -11.13
C VAL A 286 -5.93 -10.47 -12.23
N GLY A 287 -6.22 -9.21 -11.91
CA GLY A 287 -6.63 -8.20 -12.90
C GLY A 287 -5.57 -7.97 -13.99
N ILE A 288 -4.30 -7.84 -13.60
CA ILE A 288 -3.18 -7.70 -14.54
C ILE A 288 -3.09 -8.92 -15.46
N ILE A 289 -3.17 -10.13 -14.90
CA ILE A 289 -3.13 -11.37 -15.69
C ILE A 289 -4.28 -11.41 -16.68
N ALA A 290 -5.50 -11.06 -16.26
CA ALA A 290 -6.66 -11.00 -17.14
C ALA A 290 -6.48 -10.01 -18.32
N VAL A 291 -5.92 -8.83 -18.05
CA VAL A 291 -5.60 -7.82 -19.08
C VAL A 291 -4.55 -8.36 -20.06
N LEU A 292 -3.50 -9.02 -19.57
CA LEU A 292 -2.45 -9.60 -20.42
C LEU A 292 -3.01 -10.72 -21.32
N ILE A 293 -3.83 -11.61 -20.77
CA ILE A 293 -4.49 -12.68 -21.54
C ILE A 293 -5.40 -12.08 -22.62
N THR A 294 -6.25 -11.11 -22.24
CA THR A 294 -7.16 -10.45 -23.19
C THR A 294 -6.38 -9.77 -24.31
N THR A 295 -5.31 -9.06 -23.97
CA THR A 295 -4.44 -8.38 -24.95
C THR A 295 -3.79 -9.39 -25.89
N ALA A 296 -3.28 -10.52 -25.37
CA ALA A 296 -2.66 -11.57 -26.17
C ALA A 296 -3.67 -12.22 -27.14
N VAL A 297 -4.90 -12.49 -26.69
CA VAL A 297 -5.98 -13.04 -27.50
C VAL A 297 -6.36 -12.08 -28.63
N LEU A 298 -6.60 -10.81 -28.27
CA LEU A 298 -6.94 -9.78 -29.28
C LEU A 298 -5.83 -9.60 -30.31
N TRP A 299 -4.58 -9.61 -29.87
CA TRP A 299 -3.42 -9.53 -30.76
C TRP A 299 -3.33 -10.75 -31.69
N GLY A 300 -3.59 -11.95 -31.17
CA GLY A 300 -3.66 -13.19 -31.96
C GLY A 300 -4.74 -13.12 -33.05
N PHE A 301 -5.96 -12.66 -32.70
CA PHE A 301 -7.03 -12.44 -33.67
C PHE A 301 -6.67 -11.39 -34.71
N ALA A 302 -6.13 -10.25 -34.29
CA ALA A 302 -5.70 -9.19 -35.21
C ALA A 302 -4.63 -9.68 -36.21
N ARG A 303 -3.64 -10.47 -35.70
CA ARG A 303 -2.59 -11.08 -36.53
C ARG A 303 -3.15 -12.10 -37.53
N LYS A 304 -4.13 -12.93 -37.11
CA LYS A 304 -4.80 -13.90 -37.99
C LYS A 304 -5.59 -13.19 -39.11
N ASN A 305 -6.36 -12.17 -38.73
CA ASN A 305 -7.13 -11.37 -39.68
C ASN A 305 -6.25 -10.61 -40.68
N ARG A 306 -5.10 -10.10 -40.23
CA ARG A 306 -4.13 -9.43 -41.11
C ARG A 306 -3.55 -10.40 -42.14
N LYS A 307 -3.14 -11.61 -41.74
CA LYS A 307 -2.65 -12.64 -42.65
C LYS A 307 -3.70 -13.06 -43.64
N LYS A 308 -4.98 -13.18 -43.23
CA LYS A 308 -6.08 -13.49 -44.14
C LYS A 308 -6.27 -12.40 -45.19
N ARG A 309 -6.26 -11.13 -44.82
CA ARG A 309 -6.35 -9.99 -45.74
C ARG A 309 -5.16 -9.91 -46.72
N GLU A 310 -3.93 -10.15 -46.21
CA GLU A 310 -2.72 -10.19 -47.03
C GLU A 310 -2.81 -11.32 -48.09
N ALA A 311 -3.33 -12.50 -47.74
CA ALA A 311 -3.58 -13.62 -48.69
C ALA A 311 -4.67 -13.30 -49.71
N GLU A 312 -5.78 -12.69 -49.29
CA GLU A 312 -6.88 -12.27 -50.19
C GLU A 312 -6.40 -11.20 -51.18
N THR A 313 -5.59 -10.23 -50.73
CA THR A 313 -5.04 -9.20 -51.62
C THR A 313 -4.01 -9.77 -52.59
N ALA A 314 -3.19 -10.75 -52.18
CA ALA A 314 -2.25 -11.43 -53.07
C ALA A 314 -2.99 -12.26 -54.16
N ALA A 315 -4.00 -13.02 -53.74
CA ALA A 315 -4.83 -13.79 -54.68
C ALA A 315 -5.59 -12.90 -55.71
N ALA A 316 -6.09 -11.75 -55.24
CA ALA A 316 -6.74 -10.76 -56.12
C ALA A 316 -5.76 -10.14 -57.14
N ALA A 317 -4.53 -9.85 -56.72
CA ALA A 317 -3.48 -9.33 -57.57
C ALA A 317 -3.04 -10.36 -58.63
N GLU A 318 -2.91 -11.65 -58.28
CA GLU A 318 -2.60 -12.73 -59.20
C GLU A 318 -3.74 -12.92 -60.24
N ALA A 319 -5.00 -12.88 -59.80
CA ALA A 319 -6.15 -12.97 -60.70
C ALA A 319 -6.22 -11.79 -61.69
N SER A 320 -5.90 -10.58 -61.26
CA SER A 320 -5.83 -9.40 -62.12
C SER A 320 -4.73 -9.50 -63.17
N ALA A 321 -3.52 -9.94 -62.75
CA ALA A 321 -2.38 -10.14 -63.65
C ALA A 321 -2.65 -11.26 -64.69
N ALA A 322 -3.38 -12.32 -64.31
CA ALA A 322 -3.76 -13.39 -65.21
C ALA A 322 -4.81 -12.92 -66.28
N SER A 323 -5.72 -12.02 -65.91
CA SER A 323 -6.70 -11.44 -66.85
C SER A 323 -6.03 -10.49 -67.82
N GLU A 324 -5.08 -9.67 -67.48
CA GLU A 324 -4.32 -8.77 -68.33
C GLU A 324 -3.49 -9.55 -69.37
N ASN A 325 -2.80 -10.63 -68.97
CA ASN A 325 -2.02 -11.50 -69.84
C ASN A 325 -2.91 -12.29 -70.82
N GLY A 326 -4.14 -12.65 -70.38
CA GLY A 326 -5.14 -13.31 -71.27
C GLY A 326 -5.66 -12.39 -72.35
N GLU A 327 -5.85 -11.13 -72.14
CA GLU A 327 -6.33 -10.12 -73.04
C GLU A 327 -5.27 -9.73 -74.10
N GLU A 328 -4.01 -9.64 -73.70
CA GLU A 328 -2.87 -9.35 -74.57
C GLU A 328 -2.60 -10.51 -75.56
N THR A 329 -2.86 -11.76 -75.11
CA THR A 329 -2.72 -12.95 -75.99
C THR A 329 -3.85 -13.05 -77.02
N ALA A 330 -5.06 -12.55 -76.68
CA ALA A 330 -6.21 -12.55 -77.60
C ALA A 330 -6.12 -11.50 -78.74
N ILE A 331 -5.41 -10.39 -78.51
CA ILE A 331 -5.25 -9.32 -79.49
C ILE A 331 -4.17 -9.66 -80.55
N ASN A 332 -3.26 -10.58 -80.25
CA ASN A 332 -2.12 -10.88 -81.12
C ASN A 332 -2.29 -12.17 -81.97
N THR A 333 -3.52 -12.70 -82.16
CA THR A 333 -3.76 -13.84 -83.01
C THR A 333 -3.99 -13.35 -84.42
N PRO A 334 -3.10 -13.61 -85.44
CA PRO A 334 -3.31 -13.19 -86.84
C PRO A 334 -4.44 -14.01 -87.47
N GLN A 335 -5.47 -13.32 -87.96
CA GLN A 335 -6.47 -13.93 -88.80
C GLN A 335 -5.81 -14.46 -90.09
N ARG A 336 -5.86 -15.73 -90.31
CA ARG A 336 -5.56 -16.37 -91.54
C ARG A 336 -6.85 -16.59 -92.37
#